data_a5c9fe2f36fecae8f8fe5703cd0133bd
#
_entry.id   a5c9fe2f36fecae8f8fe5703cd0133bd
#
_cell.length_a   1.000
_cell.length_b   1.000
_cell.length_c   1.000
_cell.angle_alpha   90.00
_cell.angle_beta   90.00
_cell.angle_gamma   90.00
#
_symmetry.space_group_name_H-M   'P 1'
#
loop_
_entity.id
_entity.type
_entity.pdbx_description
1 polymer ?
#
loop_
_entity_poly.entity_id
_entity_poly.type
_entity_poly.pdbx_seq_one_letter_code
_entity_poly.pdbx_strand_id
1 'polypeptide(L)'
;MGTWTREELEREFDLYKARGAAGDWSAWADQFTEDATYVEHVYGVFEGREAIRAWIVKTMSTFPGNEMPLFPVEWHIVDEERGWIVAKIWNRMQDPGDGSVHQAYNFSLLKYAGNGLWSYEEDIYNPASFADMIKAYMAVKGK
;
A
#
# COMPACT_ATOMS: atom_id res chain seq x y z
N MET A 1 -26.78 8.49 -4.47
CA MET A 1 -26.54 7.17 -3.84
C MET A 1 -25.49 6.42 -4.64
N GLY A 2 -24.52 5.86 -3.95
CA GLY A 2 -23.44 5.12 -4.61
C GLY A 2 -23.85 3.71 -5.01
N THR A 3 -23.01 3.09 -5.83
CA THR A 3 -23.24 1.71 -6.32
C THR A 3 -23.04 0.66 -5.23
N TRP A 4 -22.13 0.94 -4.28
CA TRP A 4 -21.77 0.02 -3.20
C TRP A 4 -22.11 0.63 -1.85
N THR A 5 -22.36 -0.23 -0.85
CA THR A 5 -22.63 0.23 0.50
C THR A 5 -21.33 0.53 1.24
N ARG A 6 -21.42 1.37 2.29
CA ARG A 6 -20.29 1.61 3.17
C ARG A 6 -19.76 0.31 3.78
N GLU A 7 -20.68 -0.60 4.14
CA GLU A 7 -20.30 -1.89 4.73
C GLU A 7 -19.46 -2.72 3.78
N GLU A 8 -19.82 -2.75 2.50
CA GLU A 8 -19.04 -3.46 1.49
C GLU A 8 -17.66 -2.83 1.33
N LEU A 9 -17.58 -1.50 1.23
CA LEU A 9 -16.31 -0.80 1.08
C LEU A 9 -15.40 -1.02 2.29
N GLU A 10 -15.93 -0.98 3.50
CA GLU A 10 -15.18 -1.26 4.73
C GLU A 10 -14.64 -2.69 4.74
N ARG A 11 -15.48 -3.66 4.37
CA ARG A 11 -15.08 -5.07 4.30
C ARG A 11 -13.96 -5.28 3.28
N GLU A 12 -14.11 -4.69 2.10
CA GLU A 12 -13.10 -4.83 1.05
C GLU A 12 -11.80 -4.13 1.43
N PHE A 13 -11.87 -3.03 2.16
CA PHE A 13 -10.66 -2.38 2.67
C PHE A 13 -9.98 -3.22 3.76
N ASP A 14 -10.73 -3.90 4.61
CA ASP A 14 -10.16 -4.85 5.58
C ASP A 14 -9.41 -5.98 4.87
N LEU A 15 -9.96 -6.49 3.77
CA LEU A 15 -9.28 -7.49 2.94
C LEU A 15 -8.02 -6.94 2.29
N TYR A 16 -8.07 -5.69 1.81
CA TYR A 16 -6.91 -5.00 1.26
C TYR A 16 -5.77 -4.94 2.29
N LYS A 17 -6.08 -4.55 3.52
CA LYS A 17 -5.09 -4.50 4.61
C LYS A 17 -4.52 -5.89 4.91
N ALA A 18 -5.38 -6.90 4.96
CA ALA A 18 -4.95 -8.27 5.24
C ALA A 18 -4.02 -8.82 4.15
N ARG A 19 -4.29 -8.51 2.89
CA ARG A 19 -3.45 -8.92 1.76
C ARG A 19 -2.08 -8.26 1.81
N GLY A 20 -2.02 -6.97 2.19
CA GLY A 20 -0.75 -6.28 2.40
C GLY A 20 0.06 -6.89 3.55
N ALA A 21 -0.60 -7.24 4.64
CA ALA A 21 0.04 -7.85 5.80
C ALA A 21 0.56 -9.27 5.51
N ALA A 22 -0.06 -9.98 4.57
CA ALA A 22 0.34 -11.35 4.21
C ALA A 22 1.69 -11.42 3.52
N GLY A 23 2.12 -10.35 2.84
CA GLY A 23 3.43 -10.29 2.20
C GLY A 23 3.57 -11.09 0.91
N ASP A 24 2.49 -11.69 0.41
CA ASP A 24 2.47 -12.34 -0.90
C ASP A 24 2.06 -11.32 -1.95
N TRP A 25 3.04 -10.65 -2.52
CA TRP A 25 2.78 -9.50 -3.40
C TRP A 25 2.23 -9.90 -4.77
N SER A 26 2.52 -11.10 -5.23
CA SER A 26 1.86 -11.61 -6.44
C SER A 26 0.36 -11.79 -6.20
N ALA A 27 -0.01 -12.42 -5.10
CA ALA A 27 -1.42 -12.59 -4.72
C ALA A 27 -2.08 -11.23 -4.41
N TRP A 28 -1.34 -10.30 -3.80
CA TRP A 28 -1.83 -8.94 -3.52
C TRP A 28 -2.29 -8.24 -4.80
N ALA A 29 -1.56 -8.43 -5.90
CA ALA A 29 -1.91 -7.80 -7.18
C ALA A 29 -3.21 -8.34 -7.79
N ASP A 30 -3.65 -9.54 -7.41
CA ASP A 30 -4.90 -10.12 -7.90
C ASP A 30 -6.15 -9.29 -7.54
N GLN A 31 -6.06 -8.41 -6.56
CA GLN A 31 -7.18 -7.57 -6.16
C GLN A 31 -7.42 -6.36 -7.07
N PHE A 32 -6.59 -6.16 -8.08
CA PHE A 32 -6.77 -5.09 -9.06
C PHE A 32 -7.49 -5.61 -10.31
N THR A 33 -8.26 -4.73 -10.97
CA THR A 33 -8.88 -5.07 -12.27
C THR A 33 -7.79 -5.24 -13.32
N GLU A 34 -8.10 -5.93 -14.41
CA GLU A 34 -7.14 -6.14 -15.51
C GLU A 34 -6.59 -4.83 -16.07
N ASP A 35 -7.41 -3.78 -16.08
CA ASP A 35 -7.09 -2.47 -16.63
C ASP A 35 -6.81 -1.41 -15.54
N ALA A 36 -6.56 -1.85 -14.32
CA ALA A 36 -6.33 -0.92 -13.20
C ALA A 36 -5.16 0.01 -13.44
N THR A 37 -5.25 1.21 -12.87
CA THR A 37 -4.16 2.20 -12.89
C THR A 37 -3.60 2.34 -11.49
N TYR A 38 -2.28 2.28 -11.37
CA TYR A 38 -1.58 2.53 -10.11
C TYR A 38 -0.62 3.70 -10.30
N VAL A 39 -0.84 4.78 -9.56
CA VAL A 39 -0.01 5.99 -9.62
C VAL A 39 0.91 6.01 -8.40
N GLU A 40 2.21 5.90 -8.68
CA GLU A 40 3.24 5.96 -7.66
C GLU A 40 4.19 7.10 -8.02
N HIS A 41 4.16 8.17 -7.21
CA HIS A 41 4.77 9.45 -7.62
C HIS A 41 6.29 9.44 -7.72
N VAL A 42 6.95 8.40 -7.23
CA VAL A 42 8.41 8.22 -7.39
C VAL A 42 8.73 7.24 -8.50
N TYR A 43 7.99 6.12 -8.58
CA TYR A 43 8.29 5.05 -9.53
C TYR A 43 7.55 5.21 -10.87
N GLY A 44 6.43 5.92 -10.90
CA GLY A 44 5.69 6.17 -12.14
C GLY A 44 4.25 5.68 -12.12
N VAL A 45 3.69 5.51 -13.31
CA VAL A 45 2.31 5.04 -13.50
C VAL A 45 2.35 3.64 -14.09
N PHE A 46 1.60 2.72 -13.48
CA PHE A 46 1.53 1.34 -13.93
C PHE A 46 0.11 1.05 -14.42
N GLU A 47 0.00 0.68 -15.68
CA GLU A 47 -1.27 0.42 -16.35
C GLU A 47 -1.50 -1.08 -16.47
N GLY A 48 -2.56 -1.57 -15.83
CA GLY A 48 -2.95 -2.96 -15.86
C GLY A 48 -2.42 -3.78 -14.70
N ARG A 49 -3.18 -4.80 -14.32
CA ARG A 49 -2.87 -5.71 -13.21
C ARG A 49 -1.46 -6.30 -13.32
N GLU A 50 -1.06 -6.75 -14.51
CA GLU A 50 0.21 -7.45 -14.66
C GLU A 50 1.40 -6.50 -14.56
N ALA A 51 1.26 -5.25 -15.01
CA ALA A 51 2.28 -4.22 -14.79
C ALA A 51 2.41 -3.89 -13.30
N ILE A 52 1.30 -3.80 -12.60
CA ILE A 52 1.27 -3.59 -11.14
C ILE A 52 1.96 -4.77 -10.43
N ARG A 53 1.63 -5.99 -10.82
CA ARG A 53 2.24 -7.21 -10.26
C ARG A 53 3.74 -7.23 -10.43
N ALA A 54 4.23 -7.00 -11.64
CA ALA A 54 5.65 -7.01 -11.95
C ALA A 54 6.40 -5.97 -11.12
N TRP A 55 5.85 -4.76 -11.02
CA TRP A 55 6.46 -3.68 -10.24
C TRP A 55 6.49 -4.00 -8.75
N ILE A 56 5.36 -4.42 -8.17
CA ILE A 56 5.27 -4.61 -6.71
C ILE A 56 6.11 -5.81 -6.26
N VAL A 57 6.11 -6.89 -7.03
CA VAL A 57 6.92 -8.06 -6.71
C VAL A 57 8.40 -7.69 -6.70
N LYS A 58 8.86 -6.96 -7.71
CA LYS A 58 10.25 -6.51 -7.77
C LYS A 58 10.58 -5.56 -6.62
N THR A 59 9.72 -4.58 -6.36
CA THR A 59 9.94 -3.56 -5.33
C THR A 59 10.01 -4.18 -3.94
N MET A 60 9.10 -5.10 -3.64
CA MET A 60 9.05 -5.72 -2.31
C MET A 60 10.01 -6.89 -2.15
N SER A 61 10.70 -7.29 -3.21
CA SER A 61 11.78 -8.29 -3.16
C SER A 61 13.15 -7.63 -3.04
N THR A 62 13.24 -6.32 -3.12
CA THR A 62 14.48 -5.54 -3.14
C THR A 62 14.49 -4.60 -1.94
N PHE A 63 15.67 -4.40 -1.34
CA PHE A 63 15.80 -3.43 -0.24
C PHE A 63 15.42 -2.02 -0.73
N PRO A 64 14.65 -1.23 0.02
CA PRO A 64 14.20 -1.46 1.40
C PRO A 64 12.90 -2.25 1.52
N GLY A 65 12.18 -2.52 0.43
CA GLY A 65 10.87 -3.17 0.45
C GLY A 65 10.87 -4.53 1.14
N ASN A 66 11.90 -5.34 0.92
CA ASN A 66 12.01 -6.68 1.51
C ASN A 66 12.24 -6.66 3.03
N GLU A 67 12.50 -5.51 3.62
CA GLU A 67 12.65 -5.33 5.07
C GLU A 67 11.59 -4.39 5.64
N MET A 68 10.54 -4.10 4.87
CA MET A 68 9.45 -3.20 5.25
C MET A 68 8.10 -3.94 5.16
N PRO A 69 7.83 -4.86 6.12
CA PRO A 69 6.67 -5.74 6.02
C PRO A 69 5.39 -5.22 6.67
N LEU A 70 5.42 -4.09 7.37
CA LEU A 70 4.31 -3.63 8.20
C LEU A 70 3.70 -2.36 7.63
N PHE A 71 2.36 -2.35 7.54
CA PHE A 71 1.61 -1.23 6.95
C PHE A 71 0.43 -0.84 7.84
N PRO A 72 0.68 -0.37 9.09
CA PRO A 72 -0.43 0.00 9.96
C PRO A 72 -1.16 1.23 9.45
N VAL A 73 -2.49 1.13 9.40
CA VAL A 73 -3.36 2.22 8.96
C VAL A 73 -3.74 3.06 10.18
N GLU A 74 -3.37 4.34 10.15
CA GLU A 74 -3.71 5.25 11.26
C GLU A 74 -5.18 5.65 11.22
N TRP A 75 -5.69 5.99 10.03
CA TRP A 75 -7.10 6.29 9.79
C TRP A 75 -7.43 6.09 8.32
N HIS A 76 -8.73 5.96 8.04
CA HIS A 76 -9.24 5.97 6.67
C HIS A 76 -10.60 6.66 6.61
N ILE A 77 -10.93 7.12 5.41
CA ILE A 77 -12.20 7.78 5.11
C ILE A 77 -12.82 7.04 3.92
N VAL A 78 -14.10 6.76 4.02
CA VAL A 78 -14.88 6.14 2.96
C VAL A 78 -15.77 7.18 2.30
N ASP A 79 -15.67 7.31 0.99
CA ASP A 79 -16.62 8.05 0.17
C ASP A 79 -17.57 7.01 -0.46
N GLU A 80 -18.69 6.80 0.19
CA GLU A 80 -19.66 5.77 -0.25
C GLU A 80 -20.22 6.08 -1.63
N GLU A 81 -20.45 7.36 -1.92
CA GLU A 81 -21.03 7.76 -3.20
C GLU A 81 -20.14 7.42 -4.38
N ARG A 82 -18.84 7.63 -4.27
CA ARG A 82 -17.89 7.33 -5.33
C ARG A 82 -17.32 5.91 -5.27
N GLY A 83 -17.41 5.25 -4.11
CA GLY A 83 -16.74 3.98 -3.90
C GLY A 83 -15.24 4.14 -3.70
N TRP A 84 -14.81 5.23 -3.06
CA TRP A 84 -13.41 5.55 -2.84
C TRP A 84 -13.06 5.43 -1.38
N ILE A 85 -11.78 5.09 -1.11
CA ILE A 85 -11.22 5.10 0.23
C ILE A 85 -9.92 5.91 0.19
N VAL A 86 -9.76 6.79 1.18
CA VAL A 86 -8.51 7.50 1.42
C VAL A 86 -7.99 7.06 2.77
N ALA A 87 -6.73 6.66 2.84
CA ALA A 87 -6.14 6.15 4.07
C ALA A 87 -4.76 6.76 4.32
N LYS A 88 -4.46 7.00 5.60
CA LYS A 88 -3.10 7.30 6.04
C LYS A 88 -2.46 5.99 6.48
N ILE A 89 -1.45 5.56 5.78
CA ILE A 89 -0.81 4.27 5.97
C ILE A 89 0.66 4.48 6.35
N TRP A 90 1.08 3.92 7.48
CA TRP A 90 2.48 3.86 7.85
C TRP A 90 3.15 2.71 7.12
N ASN A 91 4.38 2.94 6.67
CA ASN A 91 5.22 1.93 6.06
C ASN A 91 6.37 1.72 7.04
N ARG A 92 6.38 0.57 7.70
CA ARG A 92 7.28 0.32 8.82
C ARG A 92 8.27 -0.77 8.48
N MET A 93 9.55 -0.47 8.75
CA MET A 93 10.62 -1.45 8.64
C MET A 93 10.45 -2.53 9.71
N GLN A 94 10.98 -3.71 9.46
CA GLN A 94 11.10 -4.73 10.49
C GLN A 94 11.98 -4.22 11.63
N ASP A 95 11.91 -4.87 12.80
CA ASP A 95 12.77 -4.53 13.93
C ASP A 95 14.25 -4.71 13.52
N PRO A 96 15.09 -3.67 13.65
CA PRO A 96 16.51 -3.78 13.26
C PRO A 96 17.35 -4.57 14.26
N GLY A 97 16.78 -4.96 15.41
CA GLY A 97 17.43 -5.75 16.44
C GLY A 97 17.42 -5.11 17.83
N ASP A 98 17.04 -3.84 17.94
CA ASP A 98 17.02 -3.10 19.21
C ASP A 98 15.62 -2.66 19.64
N GLY A 99 14.57 -3.09 18.91
CA GLY A 99 13.18 -2.74 19.20
C GLY A 99 12.77 -1.36 18.73
N SER A 100 13.68 -0.60 18.08
CA SER A 100 13.34 0.74 17.59
C SER A 100 12.37 0.67 16.38
N VAL A 101 11.51 1.67 16.26
CA VAL A 101 10.52 1.76 15.19
C VAL A 101 10.98 2.77 14.15
N HIS A 102 11.03 2.33 12.90
CA HIS A 102 11.40 3.16 11.77
C HIS A 102 10.28 3.09 10.74
N GLN A 103 9.60 4.22 10.51
CA GLN A 103 8.44 4.25 9.65
C GLN A 103 8.27 5.63 8.99
N ALA A 104 7.61 5.62 7.85
CA ALA A 104 7.18 6.82 7.15
C ALA A 104 5.78 6.57 6.59
N TYR A 105 4.99 7.61 6.39
CA TYR A 105 3.61 7.41 5.95
C TYR A 105 3.38 7.87 4.52
N ASN A 106 2.35 7.28 3.91
CA ASN A 106 1.78 7.74 2.67
C ASN A 106 0.27 7.90 2.82
N PHE A 107 -0.32 8.68 1.93
CA PHE A 107 -1.77 8.67 1.73
C PHE A 107 -2.05 7.83 0.49
N SER A 108 -3.00 6.91 0.60
CA SER A 108 -3.45 6.09 -0.52
C SER A 108 -4.89 6.44 -0.86
N LEU A 109 -5.15 6.63 -2.15
CA LEU A 109 -6.50 6.72 -2.68
C LEU A 109 -6.80 5.43 -3.44
N LEU A 110 -7.87 4.75 -3.03
CA LEU A 110 -8.33 3.52 -3.67
C LEU A 110 -9.71 3.76 -4.28
N LYS A 111 -9.93 3.27 -5.51
CA LYS A 111 -11.24 3.32 -6.17
C LYS A 111 -11.72 1.89 -6.40
N TYR A 112 -12.88 1.57 -5.80
CA TYR A 112 -13.45 0.23 -5.87
C TYR A 112 -14.20 0.05 -7.20
N ALA A 113 -14.08 -1.15 -7.77
CA ALA A 113 -14.72 -1.51 -9.04
C ALA A 113 -15.80 -2.59 -8.89
N GLY A 114 -16.06 -3.06 -7.66
CA GLY A 114 -16.95 -4.19 -7.43
C GLY A 114 -16.25 -5.53 -7.51
N ASN A 115 -16.95 -6.59 -7.13
CA ASN A 115 -16.45 -7.96 -7.19
C ASN A 115 -15.12 -8.20 -6.46
N GLY A 116 -14.89 -7.43 -5.39
CA GLY A 116 -13.65 -7.54 -4.63
C GLY A 116 -12.43 -6.95 -5.31
N LEU A 117 -12.61 -6.11 -6.34
CA LEU A 117 -11.52 -5.59 -7.15
C LEU A 117 -11.44 -4.06 -7.07
N TRP A 118 -10.20 -3.56 -7.11
CA TRP A 118 -9.89 -2.14 -7.15
C TRP A 118 -9.43 -1.75 -8.55
N SER A 119 -9.97 -0.64 -9.08
CA SER A 119 -9.60 -0.17 -10.42
C SER A 119 -8.50 0.89 -10.38
N TYR A 120 -8.17 1.41 -9.21
CA TYR A 120 -7.23 2.51 -9.09
C TYR A 120 -6.61 2.54 -7.70
N GLU A 121 -5.31 2.79 -7.66
CA GLU A 121 -4.62 3.19 -6.44
C GLU A 121 -3.65 4.31 -6.76
N GLU A 122 -3.58 5.30 -5.87
CA GLU A 122 -2.57 6.36 -5.96
C GLU A 122 -1.96 6.56 -4.58
N ASP A 123 -0.63 6.47 -4.50
CA ASP A 123 0.11 6.67 -3.26
C ASP A 123 0.87 7.98 -3.31
N ILE A 124 0.63 8.85 -2.34
CA ILE A 124 1.27 10.16 -2.23
C ILE A 124 2.07 10.22 -0.93
N TYR A 125 3.35 10.54 -1.04
CA TYR A 125 4.23 10.63 0.11
C TYR A 125 5.40 11.58 -0.17
N ASN A 126 6.11 11.93 0.90
CA ASN A 126 7.34 12.72 0.80
C ASN A 126 8.52 11.74 0.70
N PRO A 127 9.21 11.66 -0.45
CA PRO A 127 10.36 10.76 -0.59
C PRO A 127 11.47 11.02 0.41
N ALA A 128 11.65 12.27 0.85
CA ALA A 128 12.67 12.62 1.83
C ALA A 128 12.40 11.93 3.19
N SER A 129 11.13 11.80 3.59
CA SER A 129 10.77 11.12 4.83
C SER A 129 11.12 9.64 4.78
N PHE A 130 10.93 9.00 3.63
CA PHE A 130 11.32 7.60 3.42
C PHE A 130 12.84 7.45 3.44
N ALA A 131 13.56 8.35 2.79
CA ALA A 131 15.02 8.34 2.79
C ALA A 131 15.57 8.48 4.21
N ASP A 132 15.02 9.40 5.01
CA ASP A 132 15.43 9.60 6.40
C ASP A 132 15.14 8.36 7.26
N MET A 133 13.97 7.74 7.06
CA MET A 133 13.60 6.50 7.75
C MET A 133 14.59 5.38 7.45
N ILE A 134 14.90 5.17 6.19
CA ILE A 134 15.82 4.11 5.75
C ILE A 134 17.22 4.35 6.33
N LYS A 135 17.69 5.60 6.31
CA LYS A 135 18.99 5.96 6.85
C LYS A 135 19.06 5.68 8.37
N ALA A 136 18.01 6.05 9.10
CA ALA A 136 17.95 5.81 10.55
C ALA A 136 17.89 4.30 10.84
N TYR A 137 17.13 3.55 10.06
CA TYR A 137 17.05 2.09 10.18
C TYR A 137 18.42 1.44 9.95
N MET A 138 19.09 1.82 8.88
CA MET A 138 20.41 1.26 8.55
C MET A 138 21.47 1.60 9.60
N ALA A 139 21.34 2.74 10.28
CA ALA A 139 22.27 3.16 11.31
C ALA A 139 22.27 2.21 12.53
N VAL A 140 21.16 1.54 12.81
CA VAL A 140 21.02 0.63 13.96
C VAL A 140 21.00 -0.85 13.56
N LYS A 141 20.70 -1.14 12.29
CA LYS A 141 20.63 -2.51 11.81
C LYS A 141 21.97 -3.23 11.93
N GLY A 142 21.96 -4.40 12.58
CA GLY A 142 23.16 -5.24 12.68
C GLY A 142 24.17 -4.80 13.73
N LYS A 143 23.79 -3.87 14.61
CA LYS A 143 24.65 -3.43 15.71
C LYS A 143 24.41 -4.21 16.99
#